data_606274c94be83c03f772d32ef93d6320
#
_entry.id   606274c94be83c03f772d32ef93d6320
#
_cell.length_a   1.000
_cell.length_b   1.000
_cell.length_c   1.000
_cell.angle_alpha   90.00
_cell.angle_beta   90.00
_cell.angle_gamma   90.00
#
_symmetry.space_group_name_H-M   'P 1'
#
loop_
_entity.id
_entity.type
_entity.pdbx_description
1 polymer ?
#
loop_
_entity_poly.entity_id
_entity_poly.type
_entity_poly.pdbx_seq_one_letter_code
_entity_poly.pdbx_strand_id
1 'polypeptide(L)'
;GSFVAITGSSGSGKTTLLRTLAGEIKSAEGTINNQLECPTRLAMIFQDLQLADGATALTNVLGGSLGRHSFLSTLWGFPSEEQKKAHILLNQFGLSEKANQWTSTLSRGERQRVAACRTLLTRPLLLLADEPVSSLDPNLADQVLTNLKDSITSENGCVVCALHNDDQVARFADTVLRLDPSDPHGWKLENLKQEETA
;
A
#
# COMPACT_ATOMS: atom_id res chain seq x y z
N GLY A 1 12.82 6.66 6.75
CA GLY A 1 11.90 5.71 6.12
C GLY A 1 11.92 4.37 6.81
N SER A 2 10.79 3.74 7.01
CA SER A 2 10.69 2.45 7.70
C SER A 2 9.58 1.58 7.12
N PHE A 3 9.70 0.28 7.32
CA PHE A 3 8.67 -0.71 6.98
C PHE A 3 8.21 -1.42 8.26
N VAL A 4 6.94 -1.24 8.61
CA VAL A 4 6.28 -1.88 9.75
C VAL A 4 5.38 -2.99 9.25
N ALA A 5 5.63 -4.23 9.65
CA ALA A 5 4.71 -5.33 9.39
C ALA A 5 3.68 -5.47 10.51
N ILE A 6 2.42 -5.66 10.14
CA ILE A 6 1.36 -6.07 11.07
C ILE A 6 1.08 -7.55 10.86
N THR A 7 1.22 -8.35 11.90
CA THR A 7 0.96 -9.79 11.88
C THR A 7 -0.11 -10.17 12.90
N GLY A 8 -0.68 -11.36 12.76
CA GLY A 8 -1.71 -11.88 13.65
C GLY A 8 -2.67 -12.80 12.92
N SER A 9 -3.43 -13.58 13.66
CA SER A 9 -4.41 -14.51 13.13
C SER A 9 -5.52 -13.82 12.31
N SER A 10 -6.25 -14.57 11.51
CA SER A 10 -7.45 -14.03 10.86
C SER A 10 -8.42 -13.52 11.91
N GLY A 11 -8.99 -12.35 11.71
CA GLY A 11 -9.90 -11.71 12.66
C GLY A 11 -9.21 -10.99 13.83
N SER A 12 -7.87 -10.95 13.94
CA SER A 12 -7.15 -10.24 15.02
C SER A 12 -7.27 -8.72 14.98
N GLY A 13 -7.91 -8.15 13.93
CA GLY A 13 -8.13 -6.71 13.83
C GLY A 13 -7.15 -5.94 12.94
N LYS A 14 -6.28 -6.59 12.16
CA LYS A 14 -5.29 -5.93 11.27
C LYS A 14 -5.95 -4.91 10.34
N THR A 15 -6.97 -5.33 9.59
CA THR A 15 -7.74 -4.44 8.69
C THR A 15 -8.40 -3.29 9.46
N THR A 16 -8.98 -3.57 10.63
CA THR A 16 -9.60 -2.54 11.47
C THR A 16 -8.58 -1.52 11.92
N LEU A 17 -7.40 -1.97 12.36
CA LEU A 17 -6.31 -1.08 12.76
C LEU A 17 -5.85 -0.20 11.60
N LEU A 18 -5.61 -0.80 10.41
CA LEU A 18 -5.20 -0.04 9.22
C LEU A 18 -6.25 1.01 8.82
N ARG A 19 -7.54 0.66 8.82
CA ARG A 19 -8.63 1.60 8.53
C ARG A 19 -8.78 2.68 9.59
N THR A 20 -8.51 2.36 10.84
CA THR A 20 -8.49 3.34 11.94
C THR A 20 -7.34 4.32 11.76
N LEU A 21 -6.14 3.85 11.40
CA LEU A 21 -4.99 4.70 11.07
C LEU A 21 -5.24 5.55 9.82
N ALA A 22 -5.98 5.04 8.85
CA ALA A 22 -6.42 5.79 7.66
C ALA A 22 -7.47 6.86 7.97
N GLY A 23 -8.06 6.85 9.18
CA GLY A 23 -9.14 7.75 9.56
C GLY A 23 -10.52 7.37 9.02
N GLU A 24 -10.68 6.17 8.44
CA GLU A 24 -11.98 5.66 7.95
C GLU A 24 -12.87 5.16 9.09
N ILE A 25 -12.25 4.61 10.13
CA ILE A 25 -12.94 4.11 11.32
C ILE A 25 -12.54 4.99 12.50
N LYS A 26 -13.52 5.44 13.27
CA LYS A 26 -13.28 6.21 14.47
C LYS A 26 -12.69 5.30 15.56
N SER A 27 -11.61 5.74 16.22
CA SER A 27 -11.07 5.05 17.38
C SER A 27 -12.12 4.95 18.49
N ALA A 28 -12.29 3.76 19.08
CA ALA A 28 -13.18 3.56 20.22
C ALA A 28 -12.62 4.22 21.48
N GLU A 29 -11.30 4.11 21.68
CA GLU A 29 -10.58 4.71 22.81
C GLU A 29 -9.19 5.18 22.36
N GLY A 30 -8.58 6.10 23.11
CA GLY A 30 -7.27 6.65 22.80
C GLY A 30 -7.29 7.73 21.73
N THR A 31 -6.12 8.15 21.32
CA THR A 31 -5.91 9.21 20.32
C THR A 31 -4.90 8.77 19.27
N ILE A 32 -5.16 9.09 18.01
CA ILE A 32 -4.20 8.96 16.91
C ILE A 32 -3.56 10.32 16.70
N ASN A 33 -2.27 10.42 16.97
CA ASN A 33 -1.50 11.62 16.67
C ASN A 33 -0.81 11.45 15.32
N ASN A 34 -1.37 12.04 14.28
CA ASN A 34 -0.82 12.02 12.94
C ASN A 34 -0.06 13.33 12.70
N GLN A 35 1.27 13.25 12.58
CA GLN A 35 2.15 14.39 12.33
C GLN A 35 2.34 14.68 10.82
N LEU A 36 1.58 14.04 9.94
CA LEU A 36 1.60 14.37 8.52
C LEU A 36 0.99 15.77 8.33
N GLU A 37 1.79 16.71 7.89
CA GLU A 37 1.35 18.09 7.61
C GLU A 37 0.24 18.16 6.56
N CYS A 38 0.11 17.13 5.72
CA CYS A 38 -0.88 17.03 4.66
C CYS A 38 -1.56 15.66 4.67
N PRO A 39 -2.89 15.59 4.90
CA PRO A 39 -3.65 14.33 4.87
C PRO A 39 -3.56 13.59 3.53
N THR A 40 -3.33 14.32 2.42
CA THR A 40 -3.19 13.72 1.08
C THR A 40 -1.90 12.90 0.91
N ARG A 41 -0.99 12.93 1.88
CA ARG A 41 0.22 12.12 1.87
C ARG A 41 0.09 10.78 2.58
N LEU A 42 -1.10 10.41 3.02
CA LEU A 42 -1.48 9.08 3.44
C LEU A 42 -2.23 8.39 2.31
N ALA A 43 -1.86 7.17 1.98
CA ALA A 43 -2.60 6.35 1.03
C ALA A 43 -2.76 4.92 1.54
N MET A 44 -3.83 4.23 1.09
CA MET A 44 -4.12 2.87 1.50
C MET A 44 -4.31 1.95 0.29
N ILE A 45 -3.71 0.77 0.33
CA ILE A 45 -4.05 -0.37 -0.51
C ILE A 45 -5.04 -1.22 0.28
N PHE A 46 -6.27 -1.29 -0.22
CA PHE A 46 -7.35 -2.04 0.39
C PHE A 46 -7.35 -3.51 -0.07
N GLN A 47 -7.81 -4.41 0.76
CA GLN A 47 -7.96 -5.83 0.40
C GLN A 47 -8.92 -6.04 -0.79
N ASP A 48 -9.95 -5.21 -0.93
CA ASP A 48 -10.92 -5.21 -2.04
C ASP A 48 -10.46 -4.41 -3.26
N LEU A 49 -9.23 -3.84 -3.20
CA LEU A 49 -8.51 -3.09 -4.24
C LEU A 49 -9.20 -1.81 -4.74
N GLN A 50 -10.51 -1.67 -4.62
CA GLN A 50 -11.32 -0.50 -5.01
C GLN A 50 -10.99 0.06 -6.42
N LEU A 51 -10.76 -0.83 -7.39
CA LEU A 51 -10.49 -0.45 -8.79
C LEU A 51 -11.80 -0.27 -9.56
N ALA A 52 -11.80 0.66 -10.50
CA ALA A 52 -12.90 0.85 -11.44
C ALA A 52 -12.84 -0.22 -12.53
N ASP A 53 -13.75 -1.20 -12.51
CA ASP A 53 -13.82 -2.29 -13.47
C ASP A 53 -14.05 -1.82 -14.91
N GLY A 54 -14.80 -0.73 -15.09
CA GLY A 54 -15.09 -0.08 -16.36
C GLY A 54 -14.00 0.87 -16.87
N ALA A 55 -12.79 0.80 -16.30
CA ALA A 55 -11.64 1.60 -16.72
C ALA A 55 -10.44 0.69 -17.04
N THR A 56 -9.48 1.21 -17.83
CA THR A 56 -8.24 0.49 -18.12
C THR A 56 -7.30 0.48 -16.90
N ALA A 57 -6.29 -0.39 -16.91
CA ALA A 57 -5.25 -0.39 -15.90
C ALA A 57 -4.59 1.00 -15.79
N LEU A 58 -4.21 1.61 -16.91
CA LEU A 58 -3.62 2.94 -16.95
C LEU A 58 -4.55 4.01 -16.36
N THR A 59 -5.83 3.99 -16.71
CA THR A 59 -6.81 4.95 -16.17
C THR A 59 -6.99 4.79 -14.66
N ASN A 60 -7.02 3.55 -14.16
CA ASN A 60 -7.05 3.31 -12.71
C ASN A 60 -5.80 3.86 -12.02
N VAL A 61 -4.60 3.64 -12.58
CA VAL A 61 -3.35 4.18 -12.02
C VAL A 61 -3.39 5.69 -12.01
N LEU A 62 -3.78 6.32 -13.13
CA LEU A 62 -3.90 7.78 -13.25
C LEU A 62 -4.88 8.38 -12.24
N GLY A 63 -5.90 7.62 -11.82
CA GLY A 63 -6.81 8.00 -10.74
C GLY A 63 -6.09 8.37 -9.44
N GLY A 64 -4.90 7.80 -9.17
CA GLY A 64 -4.06 8.18 -8.02
C GLY A 64 -3.54 9.61 -8.06
N SER A 65 -3.54 10.28 -9.22
CA SER A 65 -3.12 11.67 -9.34
C SER A 65 -4.24 12.70 -9.12
N LEU A 66 -5.52 12.26 -9.09
CA LEU A 66 -6.67 13.16 -9.06
C LEU A 66 -6.65 14.15 -7.89
N GLY A 67 -6.24 13.71 -6.70
CA GLY A 67 -6.17 14.59 -5.53
C GLY A 67 -5.14 15.73 -5.62
N ARG A 68 -4.26 15.70 -6.62
CA ARG A 68 -3.23 16.74 -6.85
C ARG A 68 -3.59 17.72 -7.97
N HIS A 69 -4.64 17.45 -8.72
CA HIS A 69 -5.06 18.26 -9.87
C HIS A 69 -6.48 18.78 -9.68
N SER A 70 -6.78 19.95 -10.25
CA SER A 70 -8.15 20.45 -10.24
C SER A 70 -9.03 19.61 -11.16
N PHE A 71 -10.30 19.46 -10.83
CA PHE A 71 -11.27 18.74 -11.65
C PHE A 71 -11.30 19.24 -13.11
N LEU A 72 -11.21 20.55 -13.30
CA LEU A 72 -11.22 21.14 -14.64
C LEU A 72 -9.98 20.77 -15.46
N SER A 73 -8.81 20.61 -14.84
CA SER A 73 -7.58 20.24 -15.57
C SER A 73 -7.60 18.77 -16.01
N THR A 74 -8.31 17.90 -15.30
CA THR A 74 -8.41 16.47 -15.64
C THR A 74 -9.55 16.14 -16.60
N LEU A 75 -10.50 17.08 -16.80
CA LEU A 75 -11.62 16.90 -17.73
C LEU A 75 -11.14 16.75 -19.20
N TRP A 76 -10.02 17.38 -19.55
CA TRP A 76 -9.40 17.34 -20.89
C TRP A 76 -8.29 16.28 -21.01
N GLY A 77 -8.12 15.46 -19.98
CA GLY A 77 -7.12 14.40 -19.89
C GLY A 77 -6.10 14.64 -18.78
N PHE A 78 -5.37 13.60 -18.43
CA PHE A 78 -4.33 13.70 -17.42
C PHE A 78 -3.07 14.38 -17.98
N PRO A 79 -2.34 15.17 -17.17
CA PRO A 79 -1.08 15.78 -17.58
C PRO A 79 -0.08 14.73 -18.10
N SER A 80 0.71 15.09 -19.12
CA SER A 80 1.66 14.17 -19.75
C SER A 80 2.70 13.62 -18.77
N GLU A 81 3.09 14.39 -17.77
CA GLU A 81 3.99 13.95 -16.71
C GLU A 81 3.39 12.83 -15.83
N GLU A 82 2.10 12.93 -15.50
CA GLU A 82 1.43 11.89 -14.74
C GLU A 82 1.25 10.62 -15.59
N GLN A 83 0.97 10.77 -16.89
CA GLN A 83 0.90 9.62 -17.81
C GLN A 83 2.25 8.91 -17.91
N LYS A 84 3.36 9.65 -18.06
CA LYS A 84 4.72 9.06 -18.06
C LYS A 84 5.01 8.29 -16.77
N LYS A 85 4.69 8.88 -15.61
CA LYS A 85 4.88 8.23 -14.30
C LYS A 85 4.04 6.98 -14.16
N ALA A 86 2.77 7.02 -14.59
CA ALA A 86 1.89 5.87 -14.57
C ALA A 86 2.44 4.72 -15.43
N HIS A 87 2.97 5.01 -16.62
CA HIS A 87 3.63 4.02 -17.48
C HIS A 87 4.90 3.45 -16.85
N ILE A 88 5.73 4.29 -16.20
CA ILE A 88 6.93 3.82 -15.47
C ILE A 88 6.52 2.86 -14.35
N LEU A 89 5.52 3.21 -13.54
CA LEU A 89 5.01 2.34 -12.48
C LEU A 89 4.47 1.03 -13.05
N LEU A 90 3.62 1.09 -14.09
CA LEU A 90 3.12 -0.14 -14.72
C LEU A 90 4.25 -1.03 -15.25
N ASN A 91 5.33 -0.44 -15.79
CA ASN A 91 6.49 -1.19 -16.22
C ASN A 91 7.22 -1.85 -15.04
N GLN A 92 7.48 -1.12 -13.96
CA GLN A 92 8.14 -1.63 -12.74
C GLN A 92 7.36 -2.79 -12.11
N PHE A 93 6.03 -2.78 -12.24
CA PHE A 93 5.15 -3.84 -11.75
C PHE A 93 4.82 -4.91 -12.79
N GLY A 94 5.53 -4.94 -13.96
CA GLY A 94 5.36 -5.95 -14.99
C GLY A 94 4.00 -5.91 -15.69
N LEU A 95 3.41 -4.71 -15.87
CA LEU A 95 2.09 -4.50 -16.44
C LEU A 95 2.09 -3.63 -17.71
N SER A 96 3.25 -3.41 -18.36
CA SER A 96 3.34 -2.55 -19.55
C SER A 96 2.35 -2.94 -20.63
N GLU A 97 2.30 -4.24 -20.99
CA GLU A 97 1.42 -4.79 -22.03
C GLU A 97 -0.07 -4.78 -21.62
N LYS A 98 -0.35 -4.57 -20.33
CA LYS A 98 -1.68 -4.55 -19.75
C LYS A 98 -2.26 -3.14 -19.57
N ALA A 99 -1.46 -2.10 -19.85
CA ALA A 99 -1.83 -0.70 -19.60
C ALA A 99 -3.21 -0.32 -20.15
N ASN A 100 -3.52 -0.76 -21.37
CA ASN A 100 -4.77 -0.45 -22.05
C ASN A 100 -5.86 -1.53 -21.89
N GLN A 101 -5.61 -2.59 -21.10
CA GLN A 101 -6.63 -3.60 -20.82
C GLN A 101 -7.62 -3.12 -19.78
N TRP A 102 -8.89 -3.51 -19.95
CA TRP A 102 -9.94 -3.27 -18.97
C TRP A 102 -9.61 -4.00 -17.66
N THR A 103 -9.72 -3.31 -16.53
CA THR A 103 -9.40 -3.88 -15.22
C THR A 103 -10.25 -5.10 -14.88
N SER A 104 -11.50 -5.15 -15.39
CA SER A 104 -12.38 -6.33 -15.26
C SER A 104 -11.83 -7.59 -15.92
N THR A 105 -10.92 -7.47 -16.89
CA THR A 105 -10.33 -8.63 -17.61
C THR A 105 -8.99 -9.08 -17.01
N LEU A 106 -8.47 -8.35 -16.04
CA LEU A 106 -7.22 -8.67 -15.37
C LEU A 106 -7.41 -9.76 -14.31
N SER A 107 -6.41 -10.61 -14.14
CA SER A 107 -6.32 -11.54 -13.02
C SER A 107 -6.29 -10.79 -11.69
N ARG A 108 -6.59 -11.48 -10.58
CA ARG A 108 -6.56 -10.87 -9.24
C ARG A 108 -5.18 -10.32 -8.90
N GLY A 109 -4.10 -11.04 -9.22
CA GLY A 109 -2.73 -10.58 -8.99
C GLY A 109 -2.34 -9.37 -9.86
N GLU A 110 -2.81 -9.31 -11.12
CA GLU A 110 -2.63 -8.10 -11.96
C GLU A 110 -3.39 -6.91 -11.37
N ARG A 111 -4.61 -7.11 -10.91
CA ARG A 111 -5.41 -6.08 -10.23
C ARG A 111 -4.74 -5.58 -8.95
N GLN A 112 -4.14 -6.46 -8.14
CA GLN A 112 -3.35 -6.05 -6.95
C GLN A 112 -2.19 -5.13 -7.35
N ARG A 113 -1.44 -5.49 -8.39
CA ARG A 113 -0.34 -4.65 -8.89
C ARG A 113 -0.82 -3.31 -9.46
N VAL A 114 -1.96 -3.28 -10.15
CA VAL A 114 -2.57 -2.01 -10.59
C VAL A 114 -2.94 -1.12 -9.40
N ALA A 115 -3.52 -1.70 -8.34
CA ALA A 115 -3.84 -0.96 -7.11
C ALA A 115 -2.58 -0.41 -6.43
N ALA A 116 -1.49 -1.18 -6.39
CA ALA A 116 -0.21 -0.72 -5.89
C ALA A 116 0.33 0.47 -6.71
N CYS A 117 0.34 0.37 -8.05
CA CYS A 117 0.73 1.46 -8.94
C CYS A 117 -0.11 2.72 -8.72
N ARG A 118 -1.45 2.58 -8.62
CA ARG A 118 -2.36 3.70 -8.34
C ARG A 118 -1.99 4.39 -7.04
N THR A 119 -1.74 3.60 -6.00
CA THR A 119 -1.40 4.10 -4.68
C THR A 119 -0.05 4.81 -4.69
N LEU A 120 0.98 4.26 -5.33
CA LEU A 120 2.29 4.91 -5.46
C LEU A 120 2.20 6.22 -6.27
N LEU A 121 1.31 6.30 -7.26
CA LEU A 121 1.13 7.54 -8.03
C LEU A 121 0.58 8.68 -7.16
N THR A 122 -0.06 8.41 -6.01
CA THR A 122 -0.44 9.45 -5.04
C THR A 122 0.76 10.12 -4.37
N ARG A 123 1.95 9.50 -4.41
CA ARG A 123 3.20 9.90 -3.72
C ARG A 123 3.00 10.03 -2.21
N PRO A 124 2.57 8.97 -1.54
CA PRO A 124 2.33 9.04 -0.11
C PRO A 124 3.65 9.07 0.68
N LEU A 125 3.63 9.66 1.87
CA LEU A 125 4.66 9.50 2.91
C LEU A 125 4.29 8.39 3.89
N LEU A 126 3.00 8.08 4.01
CA LEU A 126 2.52 6.94 4.78
C LEU A 126 1.68 6.05 3.87
N LEU A 127 2.17 4.84 3.62
CA LEU A 127 1.47 3.81 2.90
C LEU A 127 0.93 2.78 3.90
N LEU A 128 -0.38 2.64 3.94
CA LEU A 128 -1.07 1.55 4.65
C LEU A 128 -1.44 0.48 3.62
N ALA A 129 -1.10 -0.78 3.87
CA ALA A 129 -1.37 -1.85 2.92
C ALA A 129 -1.97 -3.08 3.61
N ASP A 130 -3.18 -3.45 3.19
CA ASP A 130 -3.91 -4.60 3.73
C ASP A 130 -3.76 -5.79 2.78
N GLU A 131 -2.82 -6.68 3.09
CA GLU A 131 -2.49 -7.88 2.32
C GLU A 131 -2.21 -7.62 0.82
N PRO A 132 -1.31 -6.69 0.48
CA PRO A 132 -1.16 -6.20 -0.90
C PRO A 132 -0.64 -7.25 -1.89
N VAL A 133 -0.15 -8.39 -1.41
CA VAL A 133 0.48 -9.45 -2.21
C VAL A 133 -0.14 -10.83 -2.02
N SER A 134 -1.30 -10.93 -1.37
CA SER A 134 -1.92 -12.20 -0.97
C SER A 134 -2.30 -13.13 -2.15
N SER A 135 -2.41 -12.62 -3.37
CA SER A 135 -2.78 -13.39 -4.57
C SER A 135 -1.62 -13.55 -5.55
N LEU A 136 -0.39 -13.28 -5.12
CA LEU A 136 0.81 -13.37 -5.95
C LEU A 136 1.63 -14.60 -5.58
N ASP A 137 2.37 -15.14 -6.56
CA ASP A 137 3.42 -16.12 -6.25
C ASP A 137 4.53 -15.46 -5.42
N PRO A 138 5.34 -16.25 -4.68
CA PRO A 138 6.33 -15.71 -3.75
C PRO A 138 7.34 -14.74 -4.39
N ASN A 139 7.83 -15.05 -5.59
CA ASN A 139 8.83 -14.20 -6.25
C ASN A 139 8.25 -12.85 -6.66
N LEU A 140 7.03 -12.87 -7.21
CA LEU A 140 6.35 -11.65 -7.62
C LEU A 140 5.89 -10.83 -6.41
N ALA A 141 5.46 -11.50 -5.32
CA ALA A 141 5.13 -10.84 -4.06
C ALA A 141 6.32 -10.06 -3.50
N ASP A 142 7.51 -10.68 -3.51
CA ASP A 142 8.74 -10.03 -3.06
C ASP A 142 9.13 -8.83 -3.92
N GLN A 143 8.99 -8.94 -5.25
CA GLN A 143 9.22 -7.81 -6.16
C GLN A 143 8.28 -6.65 -5.87
N VAL A 144 7.00 -6.94 -5.66
CA VAL A 144 5.99 -5.92 -5.31
C VAL A 144 6.31 -5.27 -3.97
N LEU A 145 6.64 -6.04 -2.94
CA LEU A 145 7.01 -5.51 -1.62
C LEU A 145 8.28 -4.66 -1.69
N THR A 146 9.29 -5.08 -2.46
CA THR A 146 10.51 -4.30 -2.73
C THR A 146 10.16 -2.96 -3.36
N ASN A 147 9.37 -2.98 -4.45
CA ASN A 147 8.99 -1.76 -5.15
C ASN A 147 8.18 -0.80 -4.24
N LEU A 148 7.28 -1.32 -3.40
CA LEU A 148 6.52 -0.52 -2.43
C LEU A 148 7.45 0.09 -1.38
N LYS A 149 8.33 -0.72 -0.78
CA LYS A 149 9.30 -0.29 0.23
C LYS A 149 10.20 0.81 -0.33
N ASP A 150 10.89 0.55 -1.45
CA ASP A 150 11.86 1.47 -2.03
C ASP A 150 11.22 2.79 -2.47
N SER A 151 10.06 2.74 -3.10
CA SER A 151 9.34 3.94 -3.55
C SER A 151 8.95 4.87 -2.39
N ILE A 152 8.63 4.32 -1.22
CA ILE A 152 8.18 5.10 -0.07
C ILE A 152 9.38 5.53 0.79
N THR A 153 10.29 4.61 1.08
CA THR A 153 11.41 4.89 2.00
C THR A 153 12.47 5.80 1.39
N SER A 154 12.62 5.81 0.05
CA SER A 154 13.50 6.76 -0.64
C SER A 154 13.11 8.24 -0.41
N GLU A 155 11.83 8.50 -0.11
CA GLU A 155 11.33 9.82 0.27
C GLU A 155 11.17 10.00 1.80
N ASN A 156 11.85 9.17 2.60
CA ASN A 156 11.73 9.14 4.06
C ASN A 156 10.31 8.80 4.56
N GLY A 157 9.50 8.19 3.71
CA GLY A 157 8.17 7.73 4.06
C GLY A 157 8.16 6.43 4.85
N CYS A 158 6.99 6.01 5.33
CA CYS A 158 6.77 4.79 6.10
C CYS A 158 5.73 3.89 5.40
N VAL A 159 6.01 2.59 5.40
CA VAL A 159 5.05 1.56 4.99
C VAL A 159 4.56 0.82 6.22
N VAL A 160 3.25 0.69 6.37
CA VAL A 160 2.61 -0.17 7.39
C VAL A 160 1.80 -1.22 6.63
N CYS A 161 2.23 -2.48 6.69
CA CYS A 161 1.75 -3.54 5.83
C CYS A 161 1.27 -4.76 6.63
N ALA A 162 0.02 -5.18 6.43
CA ALA A 162 -0.45 -6.47 6.94
C ALA A 162 0.13 -7.60 6.09
N LEU A 163 0.88 -8.51 6.72
CA LEU A 163 1.51 -9.67 6.10
C LEU A 163 1.18 -10.94 6.87
N HIS A 164 1.10 -12.07 6.13
CA HIS A 164 0.87 -13.40 6.70
C HIS A 164 2.08 -14.32 6.61
N ASN A 165 3.05 -14.00 5.76
CA ASN A 165 4.22 -14.83 5.52
C ASN A 165 5.38 -14.35 6.37
N ASP A 166 5.84 -15.20 7.30
CA ASP A 166 6.94 -14.86 8.22
C ASP A 166 8.28 -14.60 7.49
N ASP A 167 8.55 -15.26 6.36
CA ASP A 167 9.74 -14.99 5.56
C ASP A 167 9.71 -13.58 4.96
N GLN A 168 8.53 -13.11 4.52
CA GLN A 168 8.36 -11.74 4.05
C GLN A 168 8.51 -10.74 5.20
N VAL A 169 7.95 -11.05 6.36
CA VAL A 169 8.12 -10.21 7.56
C VAL A 169 9.60 -10.07 7.90
N ALA A 170 10.33 -11.18 7.99
CA ALA A 170 11.76 -11.18 8.31
C ALA A 170 12.61 -10.38 7.30
N ARG A 171 12.26 -10.45 6.00
CA ARG A 171 13.02 -9.77 4.93
C ARG A 171 12.71 -8.28 4.78
N PHE A 172 11.47 -7.88 4.98
CA PHE A 172 11.03 -6.53 4.65
C PHE A 172 10.84 -5.63 5.86
N ALA A 173 10.45 -6.18 7.03
CA ALA A 173 10.10 -5.37 8.18
C ALA A 173 11.34 -4.89 8.95
N ASP A 174 11.28 -3.62 9.35
CA ASP A 174 12.18 -3.03 10.34
C ASP A 174 11.60 -3.19 11.75
N THR A 175 10.26 -3.22 11.84
CA THR A 175 9.48 -3.36 13.07
C THR A 175 8.28 -4.24 12.79
N VAL A 176 7.89 -5.08 13.75
CA VAL A 176 6.71 -5.95 13.67
C VAL A 176 5.74 -5.62 14.79
N LEU A 177 4.51 -5.34 14.42
CA LEU A 177 3.38 -5.26 15.34
C LEU A 177 2.59 -6.56 15.27
N ARG A 178 2.69 -7.38 16.31
CA ARG A 178 1.91 -8.62 16.42
C ARG A 178 0.62 -8.34 17.15
N LEU A 179 -0.51 -8.65 16.52
CA LEU A 179 -1.83 -8.62 17.15
C LEU A 179 -2.16 -10.03 17.64
N ASP A 180 -2.24 -10.19 18.97
CA ASP A 180 -2.52 -11.47 19.62
C ASP A 180 -3.60 -11.26 20.69
N PRO A 181 -4.84 -11.72 20.45
CA PRO A 181 -5.92 -11.62 21.44
C PRO A 181 -5.65 -12.35 22.75
N SER A 182 -4.68 -13.28 22.78
CA SER A 182 -4.27 -13.98 24.00
C SER A 182 -3.26 -13.22 24.86
N ASP A 183 -2.62 -12.20 24.31
CA ASP A 183 -1.73 -11.29 25.04
C ASP A 183 -2.55 -10.36 25.95
N PRO A 184 -2.12 -10.11 27.20
CA PRO A 184 -2.82 -9.19 28.13
C PRO A 184 -3.06 -7.78 27.57
N HIS A 185 -2.19 -7.31 26.66
CA HIS A 185 -2.33 -6.02 25.97
C HIS A 185 -2.99 -6.16 24.60
N GLY A 186 -3.21 -7.38 24.09
CA GLY A 186 -3.75 -7.64 22.76
C GLY A 186 -2.75 -7.42 21.64
N TRP A 187 -1.52 -6.95 21.92
CA TRP A 187 -0.50 -6.66 20.91
C TRP A 187 0.91 -6.66 21.50
N LYS A 188 1.91 -6.88 20.63
CA LYS A 188 3.35 -6.76 20.94
C LYS A 188 4.08 -6.07 19.79
N LEU A 189 4.98 -5.14 20.13
CA LEU A 189 5.84 -4.45 19.18
C LEU A 189 7.29 -4.96 19.30
N GLU A 190 7.89 -5.40 18.18
CA GLU A 190 9.25 -5.94 18.11
C GLU A 190 10.05 -5.18 17.05
N ASN A 191 11.26 -4.70 17.40
CA ASN A 191 12.20 -4.11 16.46
C ASN A 191 13.16 -5.19 15.95
N LEU A 192 13.16 -5.45 14.63
CA LEU A 192 14.03 -6.46 14.02
C LEU A 192 15.44 -5.93 13.70
N LYS A 193 15.61 -4.63 13.48
CA LYS A 193 16.91 -4.01 13.13
C LYS A 193 17.88 -3.79 14.29
N GLN A 194 17.50 -4.03 15.54
CA GLN A 194 18.38 -3.80 16.70
C GLN A 194 19.24 -5.02 17.09
N GLU A 195 19.04 -6.18 16.47
CA GLU A 195 19.81 -7.38 16.82
C GLU A 195 21.13 -7.56 16.03
N GLU A 196 21.43 -6.72 15.04
CA GLU A 196 22.69 -6.81 14.26
C GLU A 196 23.86 -5.99 14.83
N THR A 197 23.71 -5.37 15.99
CA THR A 197 24.76 -4.50 16.60
C THR A 197 25.13 -4.91 18.05
N ALA A 198 25.11 -6.20 18.35
CA ALA A 198 25.62 -6.72 19.63
C ALA A 198 26.71 -7.76 19.40
#